data_0edc13e74066deb8523be71cab5a347a
#
_entry.id   0edc13e74066deb8523be71cab5a347a
#
_cell.length_a   1.000
_cell.length_b   1.000
_cell.length_c   1.000
_cell.angle_alpha   90.00
_cell.angle_beta   90.00
_cell.angle_gamma   90.00
#
_symmetry.space_group_name_H-M   'P 1'
#
loop_
_entity.id
_entity.type
_entity.pdbx_description
1 polymer ?
#
loop_
_entity_poly.entity_id
_entity_poly.type
_entity_poly.pdbx_seq_one_letter_code
_entity_poly.pdbx_strand_id
1 'polypeptide(L)'
;ERLIGDKPKEYIKSIIKVFNSEISTKMKVDNMREEHNQKVVEQAEVQAAVASEAQKRNGKPIASNQPKKDFGFVTIAAGEGLAEIFKGLGVDSVIEGGQTMNPSTEDILNAADSVNADVVFVLPNNKNIILAAQQAASIVEGKKIVVIPTKTIPQGITAMINFEATRSAKENEDAMVESLSTVATGQLTYAVRDTSIDGKEIKNGDIMGLGDSGLLAVGKDIDSTLIEMLDEMKGTDEYDKIRQYAVESPVKEETKENDEAELISVYYGEDVTEEDAEAVVAKIEEKYPDTDVELQPGGQPIYYYLVSVE
;
A
#
# COMPACT_ATOMS: atom_id res chain seq x y z
N GLU A 1 31.56 45.76 52.87
CA GLU A 1 30.18 45.28 53.12
C GLU A 1 29.19 45.89 52.14
N ARG A 2 28.41 45.05 51.50
CA ARG A 2 27.34 45.32 50.56
C ARG A 2 27.77 45.42 49.12
N LEU A 3 27.72 44.25 48.47
CA LEU A 3 27.25 44.01 47.08
C LEU A 3 27.33 42.51 46.76
N ILE A 4 26.52 41.72 47.47
CA ILE A 4 26.16 40.36 46.99
C ILE A 4 24.66 40.40 46.83
N GLY A 5 24.25 40.97 45.70
CA GLY A 5 22.86 40.95 45.26
C GLY A 5 22.49 39.59 44.64
N ASP A 6 21.21 39.28 44.66
CA ASP A 6 20.49 38.04 44.29
C ASP A 6 20.77 37.41 42.91
N LYS A 7 21.85 37.74 42.23
CA LYS A 7 22.27 37.20 40.92
C LYS A 7 22.79 35.75 40.90
N PRO A 8 23.34 35.18 42.00
CA PRO A 8 23.83 33.81 41.95
C PRO A 8 22.72 32.75 41.77
N LYS A 9 21.51 33.00 42.28
CA LYS A 9 20.41 32.01 42.22
C LYS A 9 19.79 31.89 40.84
N GLU A 10 19.69 32.98 40.09
CA GLU A 10 19.18 32.94 38.71
C GLU A 10 20.20 32.35 37.76
N TYR A 11 21.48 32.63 37.97
CA TYR A 11 22.57 32.06 37.16
C TYR A 11 22.68 30.54 37.37
N ILE A 12 22.58 30.06 38.61
CA ILE A 12 22.53 28.61 38.92
C ILE A 12 21.30 27.94 38.32
N LYS A 13 20.13 28.61 38.39
CA LYS A 13 18.91 28.09 37.75
C LYS A 13 19.02 27.98 36.22
N SER A 14 19.68 28.95 35.58
CA SER A 14 19.90 28.90 34.13
C SER A 14 20.90 27.82 33.74
N ILE A 15 21.98 27.62 34.51
CA ILE A 15 22.95 26.52 34.28
C ILE A 15 22.29 25.15 34.48
N ILE A 16 21.46 24.96 35.53
CA ILE A 16 20.76 23.73 35.78
C ILE A 16 19.74 23.44 34.65
N LYS A 17 19.09 24.47 34.12
CA LYS A 17 18.14 24.34 33.02
C LYS A 17 18.83 23.91 31.70
N VAL A 18 20.00 24.47 31.40
CA VAL A 18 20.84 24.10 30.25
C VAL A 18 21.39 22.67 30.43
N PHE A 19 21.92 22.38 31.64
CA PHE A 19 22.47 21.03 31.92
C PHE A 19 21.41 19.93 31.86
N ASN A 20 20.19 20.18 32.37
CA ASN A 20 19.09 19.26 32.29
C ASN A 20 18.55 19.10 30.85
N SER A 21 18.62 20.16 30.02
CA SER A 21 18.24 20.04 28.59
C SER A 21 19.27 19.27 27.80
N GLU A 22 20.56 19.42 28.04
CA GLU A 22 21.63 18.67 27.40
C GLU A 22 21.62 17.19 27.83
N ILE A 23 21.41 16.89 29.12
CA ILE A 23 21.28 15.50 29.61
C ILE A 23 20.04 14.85 29.04
N SER A 24 18.90 15.56 28.99
CA SER A 24 17.67 15.02 28.38
C SER A 24 17.82 14.75 26.88
N THR A 25 18.52 15.62 26.17
CA THR A 25 18.79 15.43 24.72
C THR A 25 19.77 14.26 24.52
N LYS A 26 20.78 14.13 25.35
CA LYS A 26 21.77 13.05 25.26
C LYS A 26 21.17 11.69 25.60
N MET A 27 20.31 11.62 26.65
CA MET A 27 19.56 10.41 26.96
C MET A 27 18.56 10.02 25.85
N LYS A 28 17.90 10.99 25.20
CA LYS A 28 17.05 10.71 24.04
C LYS A 28 17.83 10.14 22.86
N VAL A 29 19.01 10.69 22.56
CA VAL A 29 19.88 10.21 21.47
C VAL A 29 20.43 8.82 21.79
N ASP A 30 20.82 8.57 23.02
CA ASP A 30 21.35 7.27 23.45
C ASP A 30 20.23 6.19 23.43
N ASN A 31 19.01 6.51 23.88
CA ASN A 31 17.85 5.61 23.74
C ASN A 31 17.50 5.33 22.28
N MET A 32 17.50 6.34 21.40
CA MET A 32 17.26 6.13 19.97
C MET A 32 18.35 5.29 19.31
N ARG A 33 19.62 5.41 19.75
CA ARG A 33 20.70 4.55 19.28
C ARG A 33 20.56 3.11 19.78
N GLU A 34 20.15 2.94 21.02
CA GLU A 34 19.92 1.61 21.61
C GLU A 34 18.74 0.91 20.96
N GLU A 35 17.63 1.62 20.72
CA GLU A 35 16.49 1.11 19.95
C GLU A 35 16.86 0.81 18.49
N HIS A 36 17.68 1.63 17.85
CA HIS A 36 18.17 1.38 16.50
C HIS A 36 19.09 0.15 16.46
N ASN A 37 20.01 0.04 17.42
CA ASN A 37 20.90 -1.12 17.52
C ASN A 37 20.14 -2.39 17.86
N GLN A 38 19.14 -2.34 18.73
CA GLN A 38 18.27 -3.50 19.01
C GLN A 38 17.49 -3.93 17.77
N LYS A 39 16.92 -2.99 17.00
CA LYS A 39 16.25 -3.31 15.73
C LYS A 39 17.20 -3.90 14.69
N VAL A 40 18.44 -3.41 14.59
CA VAL A 40 19.43 -3.94 13.67
C VAL A 40 19.89 -5.34 14.10
N VAL A 41 20.06 -5.59 15.41
CA VAL A 41 20.41 -6.92 15.95
C VAL A 41 19.24 -7.89 15.78
N GLU A 42 18.01 -7.46 16.09
CA GLU A 42 16.78 -8.26 15.86
C GLU A 42 16.60 -8.60 14.37
N GLN A 43 16.83 -7.64 13.46
CA GLN A 43 16.80 -7.89 12.02
C GLN A 43 17.90 -8.84 11.57
N ALA A 44 19.10 -8.74 12.14
CA ALA A 44 20.21 -9.65 11.84
C ALA A 44 19.95 -11.06 12.40
N GLU A 45 19.36 -11.19 13.58
CA GLU A 45 18.96 -12.46 14.18
C GLU A 45 17.80 -13.11 13.42
N VAL A 46 16.81 -12.31 12.98
CA VAL A 46 15.73 -12.78 12.10
C VAL A 46 16.27 -13.23 10.75
N GLN A 47 17.21 -12.48 10.15
CA GLN A 47 17.86 -12.89 8.91
C GLN A 47 18.68 -14.18 9.10
N ALA A 48 19.40 -14.33 10.21
CA ALA A 48 20.14 -15.54 10.52
C ALA A 48 19.22 -16.74 10.83
N ALA A 49 18.09 -16.50 11.49
CA ALA A 49 17.07 -17.52 11.76
C ALA A 49 16.39 -17.97 10.46
N VAL A 50 15.98 -17.02 9.61
CA VAL A 50 15.39 -17.29 8.28
C VAL A 50 16.38 -18.05 7.39
N ALA A 51 17.66 -17.65 7.36
CA ALA A 51 18.71 -18.38 6.63
C ALA A 51 18.96 -19.78 7.19
N SER A 52 18.87 -19.97 8.54
CA SER A 52 19.04 -21.28 9.17
C SER A 52 17.82 -22.20 8.95
N GLU A 53 16.63 -21.65 8.84
CA GLU A 53 15.41 -22.40 8.50
C GLU A 53 15.33 -22.73 7.01
N ALA A 54 15.78 -21.84 6.13
CA ALA A 54 15.94 -22.14 4.71
C ALA A 54 16.89 -23.35 4.50
N GLN A 55 17.94 -23.45 5.31
CA GLN A 55 18.83 -24.64 5.29
C GLN A 55 18.19 -25.91 5.87
N LYS A 56 17.19 -25.79 6.74
CA LYS A 56 16.41 -26.94 7.28
C LYS A 56 15.27 -27.38 6.35
N ARG A 57 14.85 -26.52 5.42
CA ARG A 57 13.80 -26.78 4.41
C ARG A 57 14.30 -27.65 3.25
N ASN A 58 15.25 -28.58 3.51
CA ASN A 58 15.64 -29.57 2.52
C ASN A 58 14.43 -30.28 1.92
N GLY A 59 13.94 -29.75 0.83
CA GLY A 59 13.31 -30.41 -0.30
C GLY A 59 12.25 -31.47 0.01
N LYS A 60 11.14 -31.11 0.68
CA LYS A 60 9.85 -31.77 0.37
C LYS A 60 8.99 -30.77 -0.37
N PRO A 61 8.77 -30.95 -1.69
CA PRO A 61 7.71 -30.24 -2.38
C PRO A 61 6.41 -30.58 -1.62
N ILE A 62 5.68 -29.56 -1.17
CA ILE A 62 4.29 -29.76 -0.80
C ILE A 62 3.64 -30.21 -2.09
N ALA A 63 3.31 -31.50 -2.18
CA ALA A 63 2.65 -32.08 -3.34
C ALA A 63 1.25 -31.44 -3.41
N SER A 64 1.14 -30.31 -4.08
CA SER A 64 -0.16 -29.80 -4.48
C SER A 64 -0.69 -30.78 -5.53
N ASN A 65 -1.90 -31.30 -5.34
CA ASN A 65 -2.59 -32.13 -6.31
C ASN A 65 -2.99 -31.36 -7.59
N GLN A 66 -2.57 -30.10 -7.71
CA GLN A 66 -2.83 -29.25 -8.86
C GLN A 66 -1.78 -29.45 -9.94
N PRO A 67 -2.16 -29.40 -11.22
CA PRO A 67 -1.23 -29.46 -12.33
C PRO A 67 -0.23 -28.30 -12.21
N LYS A 68 1.02 -28.56 -12.61
CA LYS A 68 2.06 -27.54 -12.63
C LYS A 68 1.72 -26.47 -13.66
N LYS A 69 1.85 -25.20 -13.27
CA LYS A 69 1.67 -24.04 -14.12
C LYS A 69 3.01 -23.41 -14.48
N ASP A 70 3.09 -22.71 -15.59
CA ASP A 70 4.27 -21.88 -15.91
C ASP A 70 4.38 -20.68 -14.98
N PHE A 71 3.22 -20.06 -14.69
CA PHE A 71 3.10 -18.89 -13.83
C PHE A 71 2.07 -19.12 -12.71
N GLY A 72 2.38 -18.56 -11.55
CA GLY A 72 1.46 -18.49 -10.43
C GLY A 72 1.50 -17.12 -9.76
N PHE A 73 0.52 -16.84 -8.93
CA PHE A 73 0.32 -15.52 -8.34
C PHE A 73 0.05 -15.60 -6.86
N VAL A 74 0.72 -14.74 -6.11
CA VAL A 74 0.48 -14.49 -4.68
C VAL A 74 0.20 -13.01 -4.51
N THR A 75 -0.86 -12.65 -3.82
CA THR A 75 -1.18 -11.27 -3.49
C THR A 75 -1.41 -11.10 -2.00
N ILE A 76 -1.24 -9.88 -1.52
CA ILE A 76 -1.59 -9.50 -0.16
C ILE A 76 -2.80 -8.58 -0.21
N ALA A 77 -3.87 -8.95 0.48
CA ALA A 77 -5.08 -8.15 0.58
C ALA A 77 -5.79 -8.42 1.90
N ALA A 78 -6.47 -7.41 2.43
CA ALA A 78 -7.38 -7.54 3.56
C ALA A 78 -8.80 -7.22 3.09
N GLY A 79 -9.74 -8.07 3.45
CA GLY A 79 -11.14 -7.99 3.00
C GLY A 79 -11.52 -9.16 2.08
N GLU A 80 -12.66 -9.77 2.39
CA GLU A 80 -13.13 -10.96 1.65
C GLU A 80 -13.44 -10.63 0.19
N GLY A 81 -14.08 -9.46 -0.06
CA GLY A 81 -14.39 -9.03 -1.42
C GLY A 81 -13.15 -8.77 -2.27
N LEU A 82 -12.12 -8.11 -1.71
CA LEU A 82 -10.84 -7.92 -2.40
C LEU A 82 -10.16 -9.27 -2.70
N ALA A 83 -10.21 -10.20 -1.76
CA ALA A 83 -9.66 -11.54 -1.98
C ALA A 83 -10.40 -12.29 -3.10
N GLU A 84 -11.72 -12.12 -3.21
CA GLU A 84 -12.51 -12.71 -4.29
C GLU A 84 -12.20 -12.08 -5.66
N ILE A 85 -12.03 -10.76 -5.71
CA ILE A 85 -11.60 -10.07 -6.93
C ILE A 85 -10.28 -10.64 -7.42
N PHE A 86 -9.26 -10.74 -6.55
CA PHE A 86 -7.96 -11.31 -6.94
C PHE A 86 -8.05 -12.77 -7.37
N LYS A 87 -8.86 -13.59 -6.69
CA LYS A 87 -9.11 -14.98 -7.11
C LYS A 87 -9.78 -15.03 -8.49
N GLY A 88 -10.74 -14.13 -8.74
CA GLY A 88 -11.39 -13.98 -10.04
C GLY A 88 -10.41 -13.64 -11.17
N LEU A 89 -9.38 -12.84 -10.86
CA LEU A 89 -8.28 -12.51 -11.78
C LEU A 89 -7.24 -13.62 -11.93
N GLY A 90 -7.38 -14.75 -11.23
CA GLY A 90 -6.50 -15.91 -11.37
C GLY A 90 -5.38 -15.99 -10.35
N VAL A 91 -5.41 -15.20 -9.27
CA VAL A 91 -4.45 -15.32 -8.16
C VAL A 91 -4.62 -16.65 -7.45
N ASP A 92 -3.52 -17.37 -7.25
CA ASP A 92 -3.49 -18.71 -6.65
C ASP A 92 -3.56 -18.67 -5.11
N SER A 93 -2.95 -17.66 -4.50
CA SER A 93 -2.88 -17.51 -3.05
C SER A 93 -3.02 -16.05 -2.63
N VAL A 94 -3.95 -15.78 -1.74
CA VAL A 94 -4.14 -14.48 -1.11
C VAL A 94 -3.68 -14.58 0.34
N ILE A 95 -2.71 -13.76 0.72
CA ILE A 95 -2.27 -13.60 2.11
C ILE A 95 -3.11 -12.50 2.73
N GLU A 96 -3.83 -12.82 3.78
CA GLU A 96 -4.59 -11.81 4.53
C GLU A 96 -3.64 -10.87 5.27
N GLY A 97 -3.77 -9.57 5.05
CA GLY A 97 -2.94 -8.55 5.68
C GLY A 97 -2.76 -7.29 4.83
N GLY A 98 -1.85 -6.45 5.27
CA GLY A 98 -1.45 -5.26 4.51
C GLY A 98 -1.65 -3.93 5.21
N GLN A 99 -2.58 -3.78 6.13
CA GLN A 99 -2.84 -2.51 6.82
C GLN A 99 -2.40 -2.51 8.28
N THR A 100 -2.84 -3.48 9.05
CA THR A 100 -2.50 -3.61 10.48
C THR A 100 -1.52 -4.74 10.75
N MET A 101 -1.51 -5.76 9.88
CA MET A 101 -0.60 -6.90 9.95
C MET A 101 0.12 -7.08 8.62
N ASN A 102 1.38 -6.64 8.59
CA ASN A 102 2.24 -6.89 7.43
C ASN A 102 2.72 -8.36 7.49
N PRO A 103 2.48 -9.16 6.45
CA PRO A 103 3.01 -10.51 6.39
C PRO A 103 4.54 -10.48 6.41
N SER A 104 5.10 -11.47 7.08
CA SER A 104 6.55 -11.66 7.15
C SER A 104 7.11 -12.21 5.82
N THR A 105 8.42 -12.15 5.67
CA THR A 105 9.12 -12.82 4.56
C THR A 105 8.78 -14.31 4.50
N GLU A 106 8.61 -14.94 5.68
CA GLU A 106 8.27 -16.36 5.78
C GLU A 106 6.85 -16.64 5.29
N ASP A 107 5.87 -15.79 5.62
CA ASP A 107 4.49 -15.94 5.14
C ASP A 107 4.44 -15.89 3.62
N ILE A 108 5.20 -14.96 3.00
CA ILE A 108 5.29 -14.83 1.55
C ILE A 108 5.96 -16.04 0.92
N LEU A 109 7.04 -16.57 1.53
CA LEU A 109 7.68 -17.81 1.07
C LEU A 109 6.73 -19.00 1.14
N ASN A 110 6.02 -19.17 2.26
CA ASN A 110 5.06 -20.27 2.44
C ASN A 110 3.94 -20.20 1.41
N ALA A 111 3.41 -19.00 1.15
CA ALA A 111 2.40 -18.80 0.12
C ALA A 111 2.95 -19.13 -1.28
N ALA A 112 4.13 -18.63 -1.64
CA ALA A 112 4.78 -18.93 -2.91
C ALA A 112 5.08 -20.43 -3.06
N ASP A 113 5.51 -21.12 -2.00
CA ASP A 113 5.79 -22.55 -2.01
C ASP A 113 4.52 -23.40 -2.21
N SER A 114 3.38 -22.92 -1.72
CA SER A 114 2.08 -23.59 -1.92
C SER A 114 1.61 -23.56 -3.38
N VAL A 115 2.08 -22.60 -4.16
CA VAL A 115 1.72 -22.45 -5.57
C VAL A 115 2.60 -23.36 -6.44
N ASN A 116 1.98 -24.28 -7.18
CA ASN A 116 2.70 -25.21 -8.05
C ASN A 116 3.03 -24.57 -9.40
N ALA A 117 3.99 -23.65 -9.41
CA ALA A 117 4.46 -22.94 -10.60
C ALA A 117 5.98 -22.76 -10.58
N ASP A 118 6.59 -22.63 -11.78
CA ASP A 118 8.03 -22.36 -11.91
C ASP A 118 8.37 -20.91 -11.60
N VAL A 119 7.47 -19.99 -11.98
CA VAL A 119 7.58 -18.55 -11.69
C VAL A 119 6.34 -18.13 -10.90
N VAL A 120 6.54 -17.45 -9.78
CA VAL A 120 5.46 -16.90 -8.94
C VAL A 120 5.60 -15.39 -8.88
N PHE A 121 4.59 -14.70 -9.39
CA PHE A 121 4.48 -13.25 -9.25
C PHE A 121 3.90 -12.92 -7.88
N VAL A 122 4.52 -11.97 -7.17
CA VAL A 122 4.05 -11.50 -5.86
C VAL A 122 3.66 -10.03 -5.96
N LEU A 123 2.40 -9.74 -5.60
CA LEU A 123 1.83 -8.39 -5.57
C LEU A 123 1.63 -7.95 -4.11
N PRO A 124 2.53 -7.15 -3.55
CA PRO A 124 2.49 -6.74 -2.15
C PRO A 124 1.33 -5.82 -1.79
N ASN A 125 0.86 -4.99 -2.72
CA ASN A 125 -0.22 -3.99 -2.58
C ASN A 125 -0.06 -3.04 -1.38
N ASN A 126 1.14 -2.96 -0.85
CA ASN A 126 1.51 -2.07 0.25
C ASN A 126 3.01 -1.80 0.22
N LYS A 127 3.40 -0.52 0.25
CA LYS A 127 4.82 -0.12 0.22
C LYS A 127 5.67 -0.74 1.34
N ASN A 128 5.07 -1.01 2.50
CA ASN A 128 5.77 -1.58 3.66
C ASN A 128 6.08 -3.08 3.48
N ILE A 129 5.40 -3.76 2.56
CA ILE A 129 5.56 -5.20 2.32
C ILE A 129 6.53 -5.49 1.17
N ILE A 130 6.77 -4.53 0.29
CA ILE A 130 7.64 -4.70 -0.89
C ILE A 130 9.00 -5.26 -0.50
N LEU A 131 9.61 -4.74 0.58
CA LEU A 131 10.92 -5.20 1.02
C LEU A 131 10.90 -6.66 1.49
N ALA A 132 9.87 -7.07 2.23
CA ALA A 132 9.71 -8.46 2.67
C ALA A 132 9.53 -9.40 1.48
N ALA A 133 8.76 -8.98 0.46
CA ALA A 133 8.59 -9.73 -0.78
C ALA A 133 9.91 -9.87 -1.57
N GLN A 134 10.70 -8.80 -1.65
CA GLN A 134 12.02 -8.83 -2.29
C GLN A 134 13.00 -9.74 -1.53
N GLN A 135 12.95 -9.75 -0.19
CA GLN A 135 13.73 -10.69 0.62
C GLN A 135 13.30 -12.13 0.34
N ALA A 136 12.00 -12.42 0.29
CA ALA A 136 11.49 -13.74 -0.08
C ALA A 136 12.00 -14.18 -1.47
N ALA A 137 11.98 -13.28 -2.45
CA ALA A 137 12.50 -13.56 -3.79
C ALA A 137 13.99 -13.87 -3.81
N SER A 138 14.78 -13.30 -2.88
CA SER A 138 16.23 -13.51 -2.81
C SER A 138 16.64 -14.86 -2.19
N ILE A 139 15.77 -15.49 -1.40
CA ILE A 139 16.07 -16.70 -0.62
C ILE A 139 15.24 -17.93 -1.04
N VAL A 140 14.28 -17.76 -1.95
CA VAL A 140 13.48 -18.88 -2.45
C VAL A 140 14.35 -19.88 -3.19
N GLU A 141 14.08 -21.17 -2.99
CA GLU A 141 14.77 -22.27 -3.69
C GLU A 141 13.79 -23.06 -4.57
N GLY A 142 14.25 -23.53 -5.72
CA GLY A 142 13.49 -24.43 -6.59
C GLY A 142 12.43 -23.77 -7.49
N LYS A 143 12.19 -22.47 -7.34
CA LYS A 143 11.30 -21.65 -8.19
C LYS A 143 11.79 -20.21 -8.26
N LYS A 144 11.22 -19.39 -9.13
CA LYS A 144 11.52 -17.98 -9.23
C LYS A 144 10.37 -17.16 -8.65
N ILE A 145 10.64 -16.26 -7.71
CA ILE A 145 9.70 -15.22 -7.30
C ILE A 145 10.03 -13.94 -8.06
N VAL A 146 9.01 -13.31 -8.65
CA VAL A 146 9.08 -12.01 -9.30
C VAL A 146 8.16 -11.06 -8.53
N VAL A 147 8.73 -10.01 -7.95
CA VAL A 147 7.95 -9.03 -7.16
C VAL A 147 7.53 -7.88 -8.06
N ILE A 148 6.23 -7.71 -8.23
CA ILE A 148 5.65 -6.52 -8.86
C ILE A 148 5.44 -5.49 -7.75
N PRO A 149 6.10 -4.32 -7.77
CA PRO A 149 6.17 -3.43 -6.62
C PRO A 149 4.89 -2.60 -6.41
N THR A 150 3.74 -3.27 -6.40
CA THR A 150 2.43 -2.66 -6.16
C THR A 150 2.36 -2.07 -4.75
N LYS A 151 1.89 -0.84 -4.64
CA LYS A 151 1.78 -0.09 -3.38
C LYS A 151 0.35 -0.03 -2.86
N THR A 152 -0.62 -0.31 -3.71
CA THR A 152 -2.05 -0.22 -3.43
C THR A 152 -2.79 -1.40 -4.07
N ILE A 153 -3.99 -1.67 -3.59
CA ILE A 153 -4.86 -2.72 -4.12
C ILE A 153 -5.20 -2.47 -5.60
N PRO A 154 -5.64 -1.26 -6.01
CA PRO A 154 -5.90 -1.00 -7.43
C PRO A 154 -4.68 -1.26 -8.31
N GLN A 155 -3.48 -0.82 -7.93
CA GLN A 155 -2.25 -1.16 -8.66
C GLN A 155 -2.07 -2.68 -8.84
N GLY A 156 -2.42 -3.47 -7.81
CA GLY A 156 -2.37 -4.92 -7.91
C GLY A 156 -3.39 -5.49 -8.90
N ILE A 157 -4.58 -4.93 -8.94
CA ILE A 157 -5.64 -5.31 -9.88
C ILE A 157 -5.22 -4.97 -11.31
N THR A 158 -4.79 -3.72 -11.55
CA THR A 158 -4.31 -3.27 -12.87
C THR A 158 -3.12 -4.10 -13.35
N ALA A 159 -2.17 -4.43 -12.46
CA ALA A 159 -1.06 -5.32 -12.81
C ALA A 159 -1.55 -6.72 -13.24
N MET A 160 -2.53 -7.30 -12.56
CA MET A 160 -3.09 -8.61 -12.92
C MET A 160 -3.82 -8.57 -14.28
N ILE A 161 -4.53 -7.50 -14.58
CA ILE A 161 -5.22 -7.31 -15.87
C ILE A 161 -4.21 -7.25 -17.03
N ASN A 162 -3.01 -6.69 -16.78
CA ASN A 162 -1.95 -6.56 -17.80
C ASN A 162 -1.06 -7.80 -17.95
N PHE A 163 -1.34 -8.88 -17.20
CA PHE A 163 -0.65 -10.17 -17.39
C PHE A 163 -1.17 -10.90 -18.60
N GLU A 164 -0.26 -11.49 -19.39
CA GLU A 164 -0.57 -12.31 -20.55
C GLU A 164 0.21 -13.62 -20.51
N ALA A 165 -0.50 -14.75 -20.46
CA ALA A 165 0.09 -16.08 -20.31
C ALA A 165 1.03 -16.51 -21.46
N THR A 166 0.90 -15.87 -22.64
CA THR A 166 1.73 -16.16 -23.82
C THR A 166 3.08 -15.45 -23.80
N ARG A 167 3.26 -14.44 -22.93
CA ARG A 167 4.51 -13.70 -22.77
C ARG A 167 5.47 -14.42 -21.83
N SER A 168 6.76 -14.14 -21.97
CA SER A 168 7.76 -14.58 -21.01
C SER A 168 7.59 -13.91 -19.65
N ALA A 169 8.20 -14.48 -18.61
CA ALA A 169 8.18 -13.89 -17.26
C ALA A 169 8.71 -12.44 -17.23
N LYS A 170 9.72 -12.13 -18.05
CA LYS A 170 10.30 -10.78 -18.11
C LYS A 170 9.39 -9.78 -18.82
N GLU A 171 8.78 -10.17 -19.93
CA GLU A 171 7.83 -9.31 -20.64
C GLU A 171 6.60 -9.04 -19.78
N ASN A 172 6.11 -10.03 -19.02
CA ASN A 172 5.03 -9.83 -18.06
C ASN A 172 5.44 -8.93 -16.90
N GLU A 173 6.63 -9.13 -16.32
CA GLU A 173 7.16 -8.26 -15.29
C GLU A 173 7.18 -6.79 -15.77
N ASP A 174 7.71 -6.55 -16.97
CA ASP A 174 7.81 -5.21 -17.54
C ASP A 174 6.42 -4.61 -17.78
N ALA A 175 5.49 -5.33 -18.40
CA ALA A 175 4.13 -4.87 -18.66
C ALA A 175 3.35 -4.59 -17.37
N MET A 176 3.42 -5.49 -16.38
CA MET A 176 2.78 -5.32 -15.09
C MET A 176 3.35 -4.13 -14.31
N VAL A 177 4.66 -3.91 -14.35
CA VAL A 177 5.30 -2.76 -13.69
C VAL A 177 4.95 -1.44 -14.39
N GLU A 178 4.93 -1.43 -15.72
CA GLU A 178 4.55 -0.25 -16.52
C GLU A 178 3.10 0.17 -16.21
N SER A 179 2.19 -0.79 -16.11
CA SER A 179 0.78 -0.54 -15.82
C SER A 179 0.52 0.11 -14.44
N LEU A 180 1.46 0.05 -13.49
CA LEU A 180 1.29 0.71 -12.19
C LEU A 180 1.23 2.25 -12.31
N SER A 181 1.74 2.80 -13.39
CA SER A 181 1.71 4.24 -13.66
C SER A 181 0.42 4.70 -14.36
N THR A 182 -0.45 3.78 -14.76
CA THR A 182 -1.72 4.10 -15.43
C THR A 182 -2.91 4.18 -14.49
N VAL A 183 -2.69 4.04 -13.18
CA VAL A 183 -3.74 4.10 -12.18
C VAL A 183 -3.35 5.02 -11.03
N ALA A 184 -4.15 6.06 -10.81
CA ALA A 184 -4.09 6.89 -9.60
C ALA A 184 -4.96 6.25 -8.51
N THR A 185 -4.48 6.28 -7.25
CA THR A 185 -5.18 5.62 -6.16
C THR A 185 -5.48 6.56 -5.01
N GLY A 186 -6.66 6.38 -4.41
CA GLY A 186 -7.12 7.08 -3.23
C GLY A 186 -7.60 6.12 -2.15
N GLN A 187 -7.42 6.52 -0.89
CA GLN A 187 -7.82 5.74 0.28
C GLN A 187 -8.51 6.66 1.27
N LEU A 188 -9.76 6.38 1.61
CA LEU A 188 -10.51 7.15 2.58
C LEU A 188 -10.57 6.41 3.91
N THR A 189 -10.06 7.05 4.97
CA THR A 189 -9.98 6.47 6.32
C THR A 189 -10.25 7.52 7.39
N TYR A 190 -10.06 7.19 8.66
CA TYR A 190 -10.25 8.11 9.77
C TYR A 190 -8.98 8.27 10.62
N ALA A 191 -8.86 9.43 11.25
CA ALA A 191 -7.76 9.71 12.16
C ALA A 191 -8.01 9.09 13.54
N VAL A 192 -7.09 8.26 14.00
CA VAL A 192 -7.15 7.61 15.33
C VAL A 192 -6.59 8.47 16.47
N ARG A 193 -6.02 9.63 16.15
CA ARG A 193 -5.47 10.61 17.12
C ARG A 193 -5.32 11.97 16.47
N ASP A 194 -5.20 13.00 17.31
CA ASP A 194 -4.82 14.33 16.84
C ASP A 194 -3.41 14.31 16.25
N THR A 195 -3.25 14.91 15.09
CA THR A 195 -1.97 14.98 14.36
C THR A 195 -1.93 16.22 13.46
N SER A 196 -0.82 16.44 12.78
CA SER A 196 -0.70 17.43 11.71
C SER A 196 0.11 16.82 10.57
N ILE A 197 -0.43 16.89 9.36
CA ILE A 197 0.21 16.40 8.14
C ILE A 197 0.18 17.54 7.13
N ASP A 198 1.33 17.87 6.53
CA ASP A 198 1.49 18.93 5.53
C ASP A 198 0.90 20.29 5.93
N GLY A 199 0.97 20.59 7.27
CA GLY A 199 0.46 21.83 7.84
C GLY A 199 -1.06 21.87 8.08
N LYS A 200 -1.80 20.82 7.72
CA LYS A 200 -3.23 20.64 8.03
C LYS A 200 -3.35 20.02 9.43
N GLU A 201 -4.13 20.64 10.32
CA GLU A 201 -4.48 20.05 11.62
C GLU A 201 -5.56 18.99 11.41
N ILE A 202 -5.34 17.80 11.99
CA ILE A 202 -6.24 16.66 11.92
C ILE A 202 -6.60 16.26 13.35
N LYS A 203 -7.88 16.17 13.64
CA LYS A 203 -8.40 15.74 14.95
C LYS A 203 -8.77 14.26 14.93
N ASN A 204 -8.73 13.65 16.10
CA ASN A 204 -9.22 12.29 16.25
C ASN A 204 -10.66 12.17 15.74
N GLY A 205 -10.91 11.21 14.86
CA GLY A 205 -12.21 10.99 14.20
C GLY A 205 -12.43 11.81 12.93
N ASP A 206 -11.49 12.66 12.49
CA ASP A 206 -11.58 13.29 11.18
C ASP A 206 -11.43 12.25 10.08
N ILE A 207 -12.16 12.46 8.99
CA ILE A 207 -12.04 11.64 7.78
C ILE A 207 -10.87 12.18 6.96
N MET A 208 -10.01 11.27 6.49
CA MET A 208 -8.81 11.59 5.73
C MET A 208 -8.85 10.91 4.37
N GLY A 209 -8.65 11.67 3.32
CA GLY A 209 -8.40 11.20 1.98
C GLY A 209 -6.89 11.18 1.70
N LEU A 210 -6.35 10.00 1.43
CA LEU A 210 -4.94 9.77 1.14
C LEU A 210 -4.79 9.36 -0.31
N GLY A 211 -3.94 10.03 -1.06
CA GLY A 211 -3.54 9.64 -2.41
C GLY A 211 -2.14 9.04 -2.47
N ASP A 212 -1.66 8.78 -3.68
CA ASP A 212 -0.32 8.21 -3.90
C ASP A 212 0.81 9.11 -3.36
N SER A 213 0.65 10.43 -3.45
CA SER A 213 1.62 11.43 -3.00
C SER A 213 1.44 11.91 -1.56
N GLY A 214 0.32 11.58 -0.89
CA GLY A 214 0.08 11.99 0.49
C GLY A 214 -1.36 12.35 0.82
N LEU A 215 -1.53 13.29 1.76
CA LEU A 215 -2.84 13.73 2.23
C LEU A 215 -3.49 14.69 1.21
N LEU A 216 -4.64 14.29 0.68
CA LEU A 216 -5.41 15.07 -0.28
C LEU A 216 -6.54 15.86 0.41
N ALA A 217 -7.37 15.18 1.21
CA ALA A 217 -8.55 15.77 1.83
C ALA A 217 -8.64 15.49 3.33
N VAL A 218 -9.25 16.41 4.08
CA VAL A 218 -9.59 16.23 5.50
C VAL A 218 -10.96 16.81 5.75
N GLY A 219 -11.88 16.01 6.25
CA GLY A 219 -13.25 16.43 6.53
C GLY A 219 -13.85 15.75 7.76
N LYS A 220 -15.15 15.95 7.93
CA LYS A 220 -15.95 15.35 9.01
C LYS A 220 -16.99 14.36 8.49
N ASP A 221 -17.28 14.44 7.22
CA ASP A 221 -18.27 13.64 6.55
C ASP A 221 -17.61 12.79 5.47
N ILE A 222 -17.99 11.53 5.38
CA ILE A 222 -17.36 10.53 4.51
C ILE A 222 -17.54 10.93 3.04
N ASP A 223 -18.77 11.22 2.63
CA ASP A 223 -19.11 11.44 1.23
C ASP A 223 -18.46 12.72 0.67
N SER A 224 -18.56 13.82 1.43
CA SER A 224 -17.97 15.10 1.01
C SER A 224 -16.44 15.03 0.97
N THR A 225 -15.82 14.28 1.91
CA THR A 225 -14.36 14.12 1.93
C THR A 225 -13.89 13.20 0.79
N LEU A 226 -14.69 12.18 0.43
CA LEU A 226 -14.39 11.34 -0.74
C LEU A 226 -14.41 12.16 -2.03
N ILE A 227 -15.43 12.98 -2.20
CA ILE A 227 -15.57 13.85 -3.37
C ILE A 227 -14.43 14.87 -3.44
N GLU A 228 -14.05 15.50 -2.30
CA GLU A 228 -12.89 16.39 -2.23
C GLU A 228 -11.60 15.65 -2.57
N MET A 229 -11.42 14.43 -2.07
CA MET A 229 -10.26 13.59 -2.39
C MET A 229 -10.18 13.30 -3.89
N LEU A 230 -11.30 12.97 -4.56
CA LEU A 230 -11.34 12.75 -6.01
C LEU A 230 -10.99 14.01 -6.81
N ASP A 231 -11.49 15.18 -6.39
CA ASP A 231 -11.12 16.46 -7.02
C ASP A 231 -9.61 16.72 -6.93
N GLU A 232 -9.04 16.53 -5.75
CA GLU A 232 -7.61 16.73 -5.51
C GLU A 232 -6.77 15.67 -6.27
N MET A 233 -7.22 14.41 -6.36
CA MET A 233 -6.57 13.38 -7.18
C MET A 233 -6.46 13.81 -8.63
N LYS A 234 -7.53 14.34 -9.22
CA LYS A 234 -7.58 14.82 -10.61
C LYS A 234 -6.72 16.06 -10.87
N GLY A 235 -6.29 16.76 -9.82
CA GLY A 235 -5.37 17.89 -9.87
C GLY A 235 -3.89 17.53 -9.68
N THR A 236 -3.54 16.23 -9.55
CA THR A 236 -2.16 15.80 -9.31
C THR A 236 -1.35 15.57 -10.58
N ASP A 237 -0.02 15.70 -10.47
CA ASP A 237 0.91 15.34 -11.55
C ASP A 237 0.80 13.86 -11.94
N GLU A 238 0.42 12.98 -11.00
CA GLU A 238 0.20 11.55 -11.22
C GLU A 238 -0.98 11.35 -12.18
N TYR A 239 -2.08 12.04 -11.95
CA TYR A 239 -3.25 12.00 -12.82
C TYR A 239 -2.97 12.55 -14.22
N ASP A 240 -2.24 13.64 -14.32
CA ASP A 240 -1.84 14.19 -15.61
C ASP A 240 -0.99 13.21 -16.43
N LYS A 241 -0.11 12.43 -15.79
CA LYS A 241 0.67 11.37 -16.45
C LYS A 241 -0.23 10.24 -16.96
N ILE A 242 -1.26 9.85 -16.19
CA ILE A 242 -2.21 8.83 -16.62
C ILE A 242 -2.95 9.28 -17.87
N ARG A 243 -3.47 10.50 -17.88
CA ARG A 243 -4.13 11.06 -19.07
C ARG A 243 -3.19 11.14 -20.28
N GLN A 244 -1.93 11.54 -20.08
CA GLN A 244 -0.95 11.58 -21.15
C GLN A 244 -0.65 10.19 -21.71
N TYR A 245 -0.50 9.18 -20.84
CA TYR A 245 -0.30 7.78 -21.25
C TYR A 245 -1.48 7.27 -22.07
N ALA A 246 -2.71 7.54 -21.64
CA ALA A 246 -3.91 7.17 -22.35
C ALA A 246 -3.97 7.80 -23.78
N VAL A 247 -3.52 9.04 -23.94
CA VAL A 247 -3.47 9.74 -25.25
C VAL A 247 -2.37 9.18 -26.15
N GLU A 248 -1.22 8.76 -25.61
CA GLU A 248 -0.05 8.32 -26.38
C GLU A 248 -0.04 6.80 -26.66
N SER A 249 -0.97 6.03 -26.08
CA SER A 249 -1.02 4.57 -26.24
C SER A 249 -1.34 4.16 -27.67
N PRO A 250 -0.54 3.26 -28.30
CA PRO A 250 -0.73 2.85 -29.70
C PRO A 250 -1.98 1.99 -29.96
N VAL A 251 -2.72 1.60 -28.93
CA VAL A 251 -3.96 0.79 -29.05
C VAL A 251 -5.10 1.59 -29.68
N LYS A 252 -4.95 2.91 -29.87
CA LYS A 252 -5.99 3.83 -30.36
C LYS A 252 -6.20 3.90 -31.87
N GLU A 253 -5.51 3.12 -32.70
CA GLU A 253 -5.67 3.26 -34.16
C GLU A 253 -6.95 2.61 -34.74
N GLU A 254 -7.73 1.83 -34.00
CA GLU A 254 -8.92 1.12 -34.53
C GLU A 254 -10.29 1.63 -34.03
N THR A 255 -10.35 2.50 -33.03
CA THR A 255 -11.63 3.06 -32.53
C THR A 255 -11.65 4.59 -32.57
N LYS A 256 -11.85 5.13 -33.76
CA LYS A 256 -12.26 6.54 -33.92
C LYS A 256 -13.77 6.62 -33.70
N GLU A 257 -14.22 6.57 -32.48
CA GLU A 257 -15.50 7.13 -32.01
C GLU A 257 -15.67 6.79 -30.53
N ASN A 258 -15.60 7.80 -29.75
CA ASN A 258 -15.84 8.03 -28.33
C ASN A 258 -14.56 8.33 -27.54
N ASP A 259 -14.57 9.51 -26.94
CA ASP A 259 -13.73 9.86 -25.81
C ASP A 259 -13.74 8.66 -24.85
N GLU A 260 -12.58 8.06 -24.59
CA GLU A 260 -12.49 6.99 -23.61
C GLU A 260 -12.95 7.58 -22.29
N ALA A 261 -14.09 7.12 -21.81
CA ALA A 261 -14.61 7.49 -20.52
C ALA A 261 -13.56 7.08 -19.47
N GLU A 262 -13.19 8.03 -18.63
CA GLU A 262 -12.36 7.76 -17.47
C GLU A 262 -13.10 6.79 -16.56
N LEU A 263 -12.41 5.78 -16.03
CA LEU A 263 -12.99 4.82 -15.11
C LEU A 263 -12.64 5.16 -13.66
N ILE A 264 -13.65 5.29 -12.80
CA ILE A 264 -13.49 5.37 -11.36
C ILE A 264 -13.98 4.05 -10.76
N SER A 265 -13.07 3.25 -10.18
CA SER A 265 -13.46 2.07 -9.41
C SER A 265 -13.51 2.40 -7.92
N VAL A 266 -14.62 2.04 -7.28
CA VAL A 266 -14.88 2.30 -5.86
C VAL A 266 -15.04 0.97 -5.13
N TYR A 267 -14.17 0.71 -4.14
CA TYR A 267 -14.21 -0.49 -3.30
C TYR A 267 -14.62 -0.09 -1.88
N TYR A 268 -15.81 -0.49 -1.42
CA TYR A 268 -16.28 -0.13 -0.07
C TYR A 268 -15.82 -1.15 0.98
N GLY A 269 -15.47 -0.62 2.16
CA GLY A 269 -14.96 -1.38 3.30
C GLY A 269 -16.05 -2.02 4.16
N GLU A 270 -15.64 -2.76 5.18
CA GLU A 270 -16.54 -3.49 6.10
C GLU A 270 -17.46 -2.58 6.91
N ASP A 271 -17.06 -1.34 7.15
CA ASP A 271 -17.84 -0.34 7.91
C ASP A 271 -18.83 0.47 7.03
N VAL A 272 -18.97 0.15 5.75
CA VAL A 272 -19.85 0.82 4.80
C VAL A 272 -20.90 -0.15 4.31
N THR A 273 -22.17 0.26 4.36
CA THR A 273 -23.26 -0.55 3.79
C THR A 273 -23.32 -0.39 2.27
N GLU A 274 -23.83 -1.39 1.56
CA GLU A 274 -24.02 -1.32 0.11
C GLU A 274 -24.92 -0.12 -0.29
N GLU A 275 -25.98 0.16 0.49
CA GLU A 275 -26.90 1.29 0.27
C GLU A 275 -26.16 2.65 0.37
N ASP A 276 -25.26 2.81 1.38
CA ASP A 276 -24.45 4.03 1.51
C ASP A 276 -23.44 4.14 0.37
N ALA A 277 -22.84 3.02 -0.05
CA ALA A 277 -21.89 2.98 -1.15
C ALA A 277 -22.55 3.34 -2.51
N GLU A 278 -23.77 2.81 -2.78
CA GLU A 278 -24.56 3.18 -3.97
C GLU A 278 -24.92 4.68 -3.95
N ALA A 279 -25.28 5.23 -2.78
CA ALA A 279 -25.59 6.65 -2.63
C ALA A 279 -24.37 7.54 -2.92
N VAL A 280 -23.17 7.10 -2.55
CA VAL A 280 -21.91 7.80 -2.86
C VAL A 280 -21.61 7.73 -4.34
N VAL A 281 -21.74 6.56 -4.98
CA VAL A 281 -21.54 6.40 -6.43
C VAL A 281 -22.46 7.34 -7.21
N ALA A 282 -23.74 7.42 -6.85
CA ALA A 282 -24.66 8.35 -7.51
C ALA A 282 -24.18 9.82 -7.42
N LYS A 283 -23.54 10.23 -6.31
CA LYS A 283 -22.95 11.57 -6.17
C LYS A 283 -21.71 11.76 -7.04
N ILE A 284 -20.90 10.70 -7.20
CA ILE A 284 -19.73 10.71 -8.08
C ILE A 284 -20.19 10.86 -9.53
N GLU A 285 -21.17 10.07 -9.98
CA GLU A 285 -21.73 10.12 -11.33
C GLU A 285 -22.38 11.48 -11.63
N GLU A 286 -23.11 12.07 -10.66
CA GLU A 286 -23.68 13.42 -10.81
C GLU A 286 -22.58 14.48 -11.03
N LYS A 287 -21.46 14.33 -10.32
CA LYS A 287 -20.35 15.29 -10.40
C LYS A 287 -19.47 15.09 -11.62
N TYR A 288 -19.28 13.86 -12.05
CA TYR A 288 -18.42 13.47 -13.17
C TYR A 288 -19.22 12.70 -14.24
N PRO A 289 -20.11 13.39 -14.99
CA PRO A 289 -21.08 12.73 -15.88
C PRO A 289 -20.43 12.04 -17.11
N ASP A 290 -19.19 12.36 -17.41
CA ASP A 290 -18.43 11.77 -18.53
C ASP A 290 -17.48 10.64 -18.06
N THR A 291 -17.64 10.16 -16.81
CA THR A 291 -16.80 9.14 -16.18
C THR A 291 -17.63 7.90 -15.88
N ASP A 292 -17.15 6.73 -16.22
CA ASP A 292 -17.75 5.47 -15.79
C ASP A 292 -17.39 5.17 -14.34
N VAL A 293 -18.34 4.75 -13.53
CA VAL A 293 -18.13 4.45 -12.11
C VAL A 293 -18.49 3.00 -11.83
N GLU A 294 -17.55 2.23 -11.31
CA GLU A 294 -17.77 0.86 -10.86
C GLU A 294 -17.73 0.75 -9.35
N LEU A 295 -18.73 0.09 -8.76
CA LEU A 295 -18.81 -0.22 -7.34
C LEU A 295 -18.54 -1.69 -7.08
N GLN A 296 -17.63 -1.97 -6.15
CA GLN A 296 -17.25 -3.33 -5.77
C GLN A 296 -17.23 -3.50 -4.24
N PRO A 297 -17.75 -4.62 -3.71
CA PRO A 297 -17.59 -4.93 -2.29
C PRO A 297 -16.14 -5.33 -2.01
N GLY A 298 -15.40 -4.46 -1.33
CA GLY A 298 -14.02 -4.75 -0.93
C GLY A 298 -13.93 -5.48 0.41
N GLY A 299 -14.77 -5.08 1.37
CA GLY A 299 -14.79 -5.62 2.73
C GLY A 299 -13.49 -5.36 3.52
N GLN A 300 -12.67 -4.40 3.07
CA GLN A 300 -11.42 -4.06 3.73
C GLN A 300 -11.70 -3.36 5.06
N PRO A 301 -10.92 -3.68 6.12
CA PRO A 301 -10.97 -2.97 7.39
C PRO A 301 -10.30 -1.60 7.30
N ILE A 302 -10.65 -0.67 8.20
CA ILE A 302 -10.00 0.64 8.41
C ILE A 302 -10.33 1.66 7.33
N TYR A 303 -10.42 1.25 6.07
CA TYR A 303 -10.75 2.14 4.96
C TYR A 303 -12.22 2.05 4.61
N TYR A 304 -12.92 3.19 4.66
CA TYR A 304 -14.28 3.28 4.17
C TYR A 304 -14.35 3.00 2.68
N TYR A 305 -13.43 3.62 1.93
CA TYR A 305 -13.33 3.42 0.49
C TYR A 305 -11.87 3.33 0.05
N LEU A 306 -11.60 2.44 -0.89
CA LEU A 306 -10.46 2.52 -1.78
C LEU A 306 -10.99 2.93 -3.14
N VAL A 307 -10.28 3.80 -3.84
CA VAL A 307 -10.67 4.24 -5.18
C VAL A 307 -9.49 4.18 -6.13
N SER A 308 -9.77 3.93 -7.40
CA SER A 308 -8.83 4.15 -8.49
C SER A 308 -9.45 5.04 -9.55
N VAL A 309 -8.58 5.75 -10.26
CA VAL A 309 -8.91 6.51 -11.47
C VAL A 309 -7.94 6.06 -12.55
N GLU A 310 -8.49 5.58 -13.66
CA GLU A 310 -7.78 5.00 -14.79
C GLU A 310 -8.15 5.69 -16.10
#